data_71000136a9ccf6bd5e66d6593dddd11b
#
_entry.id   71000136a9ccf6bd5e66d6593dddd11b
#
_cell.length_a   1.000
_cell.length_b   1.000
_cell.length_c   1.000
_cell.angle_alpha   90.00
_cell.angle_beta   90.00
_cell.angle_gamma   90.00
#
_symmetry.space_group_name_H-M   'P 1'
#
loop_
_entity.id
_entity.type
_entity.pdbx_description
1 polymer ?
#
loop_
_entity_poly.entity_id
_entity_poly.type
_entity_poly.pdbx_seq_one_letter_code
_entity_poly.pdbx_strand_id
1 'polypeptide(L)'
;MTVILYLCTGLYLCFVLFIIAGLFKHNTNAVKTNNELSKVSIVVAARNEENNIASLIHDLLHQTYPRDKLEIIIANDRSTDQTGAILNEAAAKHSYIHHIQIEECNPEMASKKHALQQAIQRATGDIILCTDADCQVPQTWVSSMASSVKSNGGITIGFSKIAGESFFDQYQMIDFLSITAANAGFGGWKVFWSGSGQNLSYEKKNFDLINGFT
;
A
#
# COMPACT_ATOMS: atom_id res chain seq x y z
N MET A 1 15.80 19.13 -38.45
CA MET A 1 15.56 19.38 -37.00
C MET A 1 14.10 19.62 -36.71
N THR A 2 13.39 20.52 -37.39
CA THR A 2 11.96 20.88 -37.16
C THR A 2 11.00 19.68 -37.33
N VAL A 3 11.17 18.83 -38.32
CA VAL A 3 10.33 17.65 -38.56
C VAL A 3 10.46 16.64 -37.42
N ILE A 4 11.67 16.41 -36.91
CA ILE A 4 11.87 15.49 -35.76
C ILE A 4 11.18 16.04 -34.51
N LEU A 5 11.24 17.35 -34.27
CA LEU A 5 10.58 18.00 -33.16
C LEU A 5 9.05 17.79 -33.23
N TYR A 6 8.43 18.01 -34.40
CA TYR A 6 7.00 17.79 -34.57
C TYR A 6 6.60 16.32 -34.39
N LEU A 7 7.42 15.37 -34.89
CA LEU A 7 7.18 13.95 -34.69
C LEU A 7 7.25 13.57 -33.18
N CYS A 8 8.29 14.02 -32.46
CA CYS A 8 8.42 13.75 -31.03
C CYS A 8 7.27 14.36 -30.23
N THR A 9 6.88 15.61 -30.56
CA THR A 9 5.73 16.25 -29.90
C THR A 9 4.43 15.52 -30.19
N GLY A 10 4.20 15.10 -31.43
CA GLY A 10 3.02 14.32 -31.80
C GLY A 10 2.94 12.97 -31.06
N LEU A 11 4.07 12.25 -30.99
CA LEU A 11 4.15 10.98 -30.23
C LEU A 11 3.89 11.20 -28.73
N TYR A 12 4.46 12.25 -28.14
CA TYR A 12 4.22 12.59 -26.75
C TYR A 12 2.75 12.90 -26.47
N LEU A 13 2.12 13.69 -27.32
CA LEU A 13 0.68 14.01 -27.20
C LEU A 13 -0.18 12.74 -27.32
N CYS A 14 0.12 11.88 -28.28
CA CYS A 14 -0.59 10.58 -28.42
C CYS A 14 -0.41 9.72 -27.16
N PHE A 15 0.78 9.68 -26.58
CA PHE A 15 1.05 8.96 -25.34
C PHE A 15 0.25 9.52 -24.16
N VAL A 16 0.21 10.83 -23.98
CA VAL A 16 -0.58 11.48 -22.91
C VAL A 16 -2.07 11.21 -23.11
N LEU A 17 -2.59 11.34 -24.34
CA LEU A 17 -3.99 11.03 -24.66
C LEU A 17 -4.32 9.56 -24.40
N PHE A 18 -3.41 8.64 -24.67
CA PHE A 18 -3.56 7.22 -24.36
C PHE A 18 -3.72 7.00 -22.84
N ILE A 19 -2.87 7.62 -22.01
CA ILE A 19 -2.99 7.55 -20.54
C ILE A 19 -4.32 8.13 -20.09
N ILE A 20 -4.69 9.31 -20.55
CA ILE A 20 -5.96 9.97 -20.19
C ILE A 20 -7.16 9.08 -20.57
N ALA A 21 -7.17 8.53 -21.77
CA ALA A 21 -8.25 7.64 -22.21
C ALA A 21 -8.34 6.38 -21.32
N GLY A 22 -7.22 5.87 -20.84
CA GLY A 22 -7.17 4.75 -19.91
C GLY A 22 -7.80 5.07 -18.56
N LEU A 23 -7.64 6.30 -18.04
CA LEU A 23 -8.26 6.71 -16.76
C LEU A 23 -9.80 6.59 -16.81
N PHE A 24 -10.42 6.83 -17.94
CA PHE A 24 -11.88 6.71 -18.14
C PHE A 24 -12.37 5.27 -18.37
N LYS A 25 -11.46 4.31 -18.50
CA LYS A 25 -11.80 2.89 -18.66
C LYS A 25 -11.96 2.13 -17.36
N HIS A 26 -11.59 2.72 -16.23
CA HIS A 26 -11.82 2.09 -14.94
C HIS A 26 -13.31 1.89 -14.70
N ASN A 27 -13.67 0.66 -14.35
CA ASN A 27 -15.05 0.34 -14.02
C ASN A 27 -15.38 0.94 -12.65
N THR A 28 -16.15 2.03 -12.66
CA THR A 28 -16.66 2.70 -11.45
C THR A 28 -17.93 2.07 -10.91
N ASN A 29 -18.31 0.88 -11.38
CA ASN A 29 -19.46 0.20 -10.84
C ASN A 29 -19.32 0.11 -9.33
N ALA A 30 -20.31 0.71 -8.64
CA ALA A 30 -20.38 0.67 -7.20
C ALA A 30 -20.17 -0.77 -6.72
N VAL A 31 -19.22 -0.93 -5.83
CA VAL A 31 -18.90 -2.19 -5.20
C VAL A 31 -20.20 -2.87 -4.78
N LYS A 32 -20.55 -3.98 -5.39
CA LYS A 32 -21.62 -4.82 -4.85
C LYS A 32 -21.17 -5.22 -3.46
N THR A 33 -21.73 -4.58 -2.46
CA THR A 33 -21.51 -4.92 -1.06
C THR A 33 -22.02 -6.33 -0.87
N ASN A 34 -21.14 -7.30 -0.99
CA ASN A 34 -21.40 -8.61 -0.42
C ASN A 34 -21.40 -8.36 1.09
N ASN A 35 -22.49 -8.66 1.77
CA ASN A 35 -22.70 -8.34 3.19
C ASN A 35 -21.69 -9.02 4.13
N GLU A 36 -20.82 -9.88 3.61
CA GLU A 36 -19.84 -10.59 4.41
C GLU A 36 -18.47 -9.91 4.31
N LEU A 37 -18.07 -9.28 5.42
CA LEU A 37 -16.77 -8.64 5.55
C LEU A 37 -15.66 -9.70 5.66
N SER A 38 -14.63 -9.59 4.83
CA SER A 38 -13.46 -10.45 4.89
C SER A 38 -12.61 -10.16 6.12
N LYS A 39 -11.87 -11.14 6.59
CA LYS A 39 -10.79 -10.89 7.55
C LYS A 39 -9.63 -10.18 6.83
N VAL A 40 -9.13 -9.12 7.43
CA VAL A 40 -8.09 -8.25 6.87
C VAL A 40 -6.87 -8.26 7.78
N SER A 41 -5.70 -8.47 7.19
CA SER A 41 -4.40 -8.28 7.86
C SER A 41 -3.71 -7.06 7.27
N ILE A 42 -3.47 -6.06 8.12
CA ILE A 42 -2.60 -4.93 7.79
C ILE A 42 -1.16 -5.33 8.10
N VAL A 43 -0.26 -5.20 7.14
CA VAL A 43 1.15 -5.51 7.30
C VAL A 43 2.01 -4.27 7.09
N VAL A 44 2.92 -4.03 8.02
CA VAL A 44 3.83 -2.89 8.02
C VAL A 44 5.24 -3.37 8.31
N ALA A 45 6.22 -2.89 7.54
CA ALA A 45 7.64 -3.02 7.89
C ALA A 45 8.11 -1.67 8.46
N ALA A 46 8.70 -1.69 9.64
CA ALA A 46 9.20 -0.51 10.33
C ALA A 46 10.68 -0.67 10.64
N ARG A 47 11.47 0.37 10.38
CA ARG A 47 12.87 0.44 10.78
C ARG A 47 13.26 1.87 11.13
N ASN A 48 13.58 2.11 12.39
CA ASN A 48 13.92 3.45 12.93
C ASN A 48 12.83 4.49 12.64
N GLU A 49 11.60 4.16 13.03
CA GLU A 49 10.39 4.96 12.79
C GLU A 49 9.79 5.52 14.10
N GLU A 50 10.60 5.76 15.13
CA GLU A 50 10.12 6.24 16.44
C GLU A 50 9.28 7.51 16.37
N ASN A 51 9.52 8.35 15.35
CA ASN A 51 8.79 9.62 15.17
C ASN A 51 7.43 9.44 14.47
N ASN A 52 7.22 8.35 13.74
CA ASN A 52 6.06 8.15 12.87
C ASN A 52 5.14 7.01 13.34
N ILE A 53 5.72 5.94 13.86
CA ILE A 53 5.00 4.68 14.11
C ILE A 53 3.83 4.84 15.10
N ALA A 54 3.94 5.71 16.10
CA ALA A 54 2.86 5.97 17.05
C ALA A 54 1.64 6.62 16.37
N SER A 55 1.87 7.53 15.43
CA SER A 55 0.81 8.17 14.64
C SER A 55 0.10 7.17 13.74
N LEU A 56 0.85 6.31 13.03
CA LEU A 56 0.27 5.25 12.22
C LEU A 56 -0.57 4.28 13.06
N ILE A 57 -0.06 3.81 14.21
CA ILE A 57 -0.81 2.94 15.12
C ILE A 57 -2.11 3.61 15.55
N HIS A 58 -2.07 4.90 15.91
CA HIS A 58 -3.26 5.66 16.24
C HIS A 58 -4.30 5.62 15.11
N ASP A 59 -3.90 5.89 13.87
CA ASP A 59 -4.80 5.85 12.72
C ASP A 59 -5.37 4.45 12.46
N LEU A 60 -4.56 3.41 12.63
CA LEU A 60 -4.99 2.02 12.46
C LEU A 60 -5.98 1.58 13.54
N LEU A 61 -5.86 2.08 14.77
CA LEU A 61 -6.80 1.84 15.87
C LEU A 61 -8.16 2.50 15.64
N HIS A 62 -8.23 3.56 14.83
CA HIS A 62 -9.43 4.34 14.54
C HIS A 62 -10.09 3.97 13.20
N GLN A 63 -9.71 2.85 12.61
CA GLN A 63 -10.40 2.34 11.41
C GLN A 63 -11.85 1.97 11.70
N THR A 64 -12.75 2.29 10.74
CA THR A 64 -14.18 1.94 10.84
C THR A 64 -14.48 0.47 10.55
N TYR A 65 -13.45 -0.33 10.25
CA TYR A 65 -13.58 -1.76 10.02
C TYR A 65 -13.76 -2.53 11.34
N PRO A 66 -14.60 -3.59 11.39
CA PRO A 66 -14.84 -4.36 12.62
C PRO A 66 -13.54 -4.97 13.17
N ARG A 67 -13.31 -4.79 14.47
CA ARG A 67 -12.07 -5.24 15.13
C ARG A 67 -11.88 -6.75 15.15
N ASP A 68 -12.98 -7.53 15.19
CA ASP A 68 -12.96 -8.98 15.12
C ASP A 68 -12.60 -9.52 13.72
N LYS A 69 -12.60 -8.64 12.70
CA LYS A 69 -12.20 -8.90 11.32
C LYS A 69 -10.89 -8.26 10.94
N LEU A 70 -10.16 -7.63 11.88
CA LEU A 70 -8.95 -6.88 11.63
C LEU A 70 -7.81 -7.40 12.49
N GLU A 71 -6.65 -7.62 11.89
CA GLU A 71 -5.38 -7.78 12.58
C GLU A 71 -4.32 -6.84 11.98
N ILE A 72 -3.41 -6.41 12.82
CA ILE A 72 -2.32 -5.49 12.45
C ILE A 72 -1.01 -6.19 12.80
N ILE A 73 -0.13 -6.37 11.82
CA ILE A 73 1.15 -7.05 12.00
C ILE A 73 2.25 -6.10 11.59
N ILE A 74 3.08 -5.71 12.55
CA ILE A 74 4.18 -4.78 12.32
C ILE A 74 5.50 -5.50 12.54
N ALA A 75 6.29 -5.63 11.46
CA ALA A 75 7.62 -6.21 11.51
C ALA A 75 8.66 -5.13 11.77
N ASN A 76 9.31 -5.20 12.93
CA ASN A 76 10.43 -4.35 13.31
C ASN A 76 11.71 -4.88 12.70
N ASP A 77 12.19 -4.25 11.64
CA ASP A 77 13.40 -4.65 10.95
C ASP A 77 14.65 -4.09 11.65
N ARG A 78 15.01 -4.67 12.80
CA ARG A 78 16.26 -4.34 13.52
C ARG A 78 16.41 -2.85 13.85
N SER A 79 15.34 -2.20 14.29
CA SER A 79 15.41 -0.80 14.74
C SER A 79 16.35 -0.68 15.94
N THR A 80 17.07 0.43 15.98
CA THR A 80 18.03 0.80 17.05
C THR A 80 17.54 1.96 17.92
N ASP A 81 16.39 2.53 17.56
CA ASP A 81 15.69 3.61 18.26
C ASP A 81 14.51 3.07 19.13
N GLN A 82 13.58 3.95 19.54
CA GLN A 82 12.44 3.57 20.36
C GLN A 82 11.32 2.83 19.62
N THR A 83 11.45 2.57 18.31
CA THR A 83 10.41 1.88 17.50
C THR A 83 9.97 0.57 18.15
N GLY A 84 10.92 -0.27 18.57
CA GLY A 84 10.62 -1.56 19.20
C GLY A 84 9.86 -1.45 20.50
N ALA A 85 10.20 -0.46 21.34
CA ALA A 85 9.51 -0.22 22.60
C ALA A 85 8.05 0.21 22.38
N ILE A 86 7.82 1.15 21.43
CA ILE A 86 6.46 1.61 21.05
C ILE A 86 5.61 0.45 20.54
N LEU A 87 6.16 -0.42 19.70
CA LEU A 87 5.46 -1.59 19.16
C LEU A 87 5.10 -2.61 20.25
N ASN A 88 6.00 -2.87 21.17
CA ASN A 88 5.75 -3.76 22.31
C ASN A 88 4.61 -3.23 23.20
N GLU A 89 4.60 -1.94 23.48
CA GLU A 89 3.55 -1.29 24.25
C GLU A 89 2.18 -1.40 23.54
N ALA A 90 2.14 -1.14 22.23
CA ALA A 90 0.92 -1.26 21.44
C ALA A 90 0.37 -2.70 21.42
N ALA A 91 1.23 -3.70 21.20
CA ALA A 91 0.85 -5.10 21.21
C ALA A 91 0.36 -5.58 22.58
N ALA A 92 0.93 -5.07 23.69
CA ALA A 92 0.47 -5.38 25.03
C ALA A 92 -0.92 -4.82 25.35
N LYS A 93 -1.29 -3.68 24.74
CA LYS A 93 -2.59 -3.01 24.95
C LYS A 93 -3.70 -3.51 24.03
N HIS A 94 -3.37 -4.04 22.87
CA HIS A 94 -4.33 -4.39 21.82
C HIS A 94 -4.06 -5.79 21.26
N SER A 95 -4.90 -6.75 21.58
CA SER A 95 -4.74 -8.18 21.22
C SER A 95 -4.71 -8.48 19.72
N TYR A 96 -5.18 -7.56 18.88
CA TYR A 96 -5.18 -7.67 17.42
C TYR A 96 -3.99 -6.94 16.76
N ILE A 97 -3.05 -6.38 17.58
CA ILE A 97 -1.77 -5.86 17.13
C ILE A 97 -0.68 -6.88 17.46
N HIS A 98 0.07 -7.29 16.46
CA HIS A 98 1.16 -8.24 16.59
C HIS A 98 2.48 -7.57 16.22
N HIS A 99 3.43 -7.59 17.12
CA HIS A 99 4.80 -7.14 16.87
C HIS A 99 5.66 -8.35 16.51
N ILE A 100 6.41 -8.24 15.42
CA ILE A 100 7.40 -9.22 14.97
C ILE A 100 8.77 -8.55 15.00
N GLN A 101 9.69 -9.11 15.79
CA GLN A 101 11.09 -8.71 15.77
C GLN A 101 11.83 -9.50 14.70
N ILE A 102 12.46 -8.83 13.76
CA ILE A 102 13.36 -9.42 12.76
C ILE A 102 14.78 -9.35 13.34
N GLU A 103 15.40 -10.51 13.56
CA GLU A 103 16.75 -10.59 14.11
C GLU A 103 17.80 -10.59 13.02
N GLU A 104 17.55 -11.33 11.94
CA GLU A 104 18.50 -11.51 10.84
C GLU A 104 17.95 -11.02 9.50
N CYS A 105 18.84 -10.55 8.64
CA CYS A 105 18.50 -10.17 7.27
C CYS A 105 18.75 -11.35 6.33
N ASN A 106 17.81 -11.63 5.45
CA ASN A 106 18.09 -12.54 4.33
C ASN A 106 19.02 -11.83 3.34
N PRO A 107 20.26 -12.31 3.08
CA PRO A 107 21.20 -11.66 2.19
C PRO A 107 20.73 -11.64 0.71
N GLU A 108 19.81 -12.52 0.35
CA GLU A 108 19.28 -12.64 -1.01
C GLU A 108 18.05 -11.75 -1.24
N MET A 109 17.55 -11.06 -0.20
CA MET A 109 16.34 -10.27 -0.26
C MET A 109 16.56 -8.88 0.36
N ALA A 110 15.99 -7.84 -0.26
CA ALA A 110 15.96 -6.51 0.34
C ALA A 110 15.28 -6.54 1.72
N SER A 111 15.86 -5.89 2.72
CA SER A 111 15.42 -5.94 4.13
C SER A 111 13.92 -5.68 4.31
N LYS A 112 13.38 -4.65 3.64
CA LYS A 112 11.94 -4.33 3.69
C LYS A 112 11.08 -5.47 3.14
N LYS A 113 11.50 -6.09 2.02
CA LYS A 113 10.77 -7.24 1.46
C LYS A 113 10.78 -8.43 2.41
N HIS A 114 11.94 -8.72 3.04
CA HIS A 114 12.07 -9.79 4.02
C HIS A 114 11.13 -9.55 5.22
N ALA A 115 11.12 -8.33 5.79
CA ALA A 115 10.25 -7.98 6.90
C ALA A 115 8.76 -8.13 6.55
N LEU A 116 8.35 -7.62 5.37
CA LEU A 116 6.99 -7.79 4.87
C LEU A 116 6.63 -9.26 4.65
N GLN A 117 7.52 -10.07 4.08
CA GLN A 117 7.28 -11.50 3.88
C GLN A 117 7.04 -12.23 5.21
N GLN A 118 7.84 -11.95 6.23
CA GLN A 118 7.66 -12.49 7.57
C GLN A 118 6.30 -12.10 8.17
N ALA A 119 5.88 -10.85 7.98
CA ALA A 119 4.58 -10.37 8.42
C ALA A 119 3.43 -11.06 7.67
N ILE A 120 3.51 -11.17 6.34
CA ILE A 120 2.48 -11.81 5.51
C ILE A 120 2.34 -13.30 5.82
N GLN A 121 3.45 -14.01 6.09
CA GLN A 121 3.42 -15.43 6.48
C GLN A 121 2.66 -15.67 7.78
N ARG A 122 2.68 -14.70 8.72
CA ARG A 122 1.93 -14.78 9.98
C ARG A 122 0.50 -14.27 9.87
N ALA A 123 0.17 -13.59 8.77
CA ALA A 123 -1.15 -13.04 8.52
C ALA A 123 -2.21 -14.15 8.39
N THR A 124 -3.34 -13.98 9.05
CA THR A 124 -4.47 -14.91 9.04
C THR A 124 -5.68 -14.37 8.28
N GLY A 125 -5.60 -13.12 7.81
CA GLY A 125 -6.66 -12.49 7.01
C GLY A 125 -6.67 -12.97 5.57
N ASP A 126 -7.85 -12.95 4.97
CA ASP A 126 -8.05 -13.29 3.55
C ASP A 126 -7.47 -12.21 2.62
N ILE A 127 -7.45 -10.97 3.11
CA ILE A 127 -6.96 -9.79 2.40
C ILE A 127 -5.77 -9.21 3.15
N ILE A 128 -4.69 -8.96 2.43
CA ILE A 128 -3.52 -8.25 2.91
C ILE A 128 -3.62 -6.78 2.50
N LEU A 129 -3.41 -5.88 3.44
CA LEU A 129 -3.21 -4.45 3.20
C LEU A 129 -1.79 -4.08 3.62
N CYS A 130 -1.06 -3.40 2.73
CA CYS A 130 0.28 -2.89 3.01
C CYS A 130 0.26 -1.36 3.11
N THR A 131 0.96 -0.83 4.09
CA THR A 131 1.30 0.60 4.20
C THR A 131 2.70 0.75 4.79
N ASP A 132 3.29 1.93 4.62
CA ASP A 132 4.60 2.25 5.19
C ASP A 132 4.43 2.85 6.59
N ALA A 133 5.47 2.75 7.42
CA ALA A 133 5.43 3.15 8.83
C ALA A 133 5.33 4.68 9.04
N ASP A 134 5.69 5.46 8.02
CA ASP A 134 5.62 6.92 7.94
C ASP A 134 4.34 7.46 7.29
N CYS A 135 3.42 6.56 6.91
CA CYS A 135 2.14 6.94 6.30
C CYS A 135 1.07 7.31 7.34
N GLN A 136 0.12 8.14 6.91
CA GLN A 136 -1.13 8.41 7.62
C GLN A 136 -2.28 7.83 6.79
N VAL A 137 -3.24 7.18 7.46
CA VAL A 137 -4.35 6.54 6.77
C VAL A 137 -5.70 7.04 7.29
N PRO A 138 -6.66 7.37 6.42
CA PRO A 138 -7.99 7.80 6.83
C PRO A 138 -8.77 6.66 7.48
N GLN A 139 -9.75 6.97 8.33
CA GLN A 139 -10.56 5.99 9.07
C GLN A 139 -11.28 4.97 8.19
N THR A 140 -11.54 5.30 6.93
CA THR A 140 -12.21 4.43 5.95
C THR A 140 -11.25 3.65 5.05
N TRP A 141 -9.95 3.75 5.29
CA TRP A 141 -8.93 3.15 4.43
C TRP A 141 -9.08 1.63 4.28
N VAL A 142 -9.22 0.92 5.39
CA VAL A 142 -9.37 -0.55 5.38
C VAL A 142 -10.63 -0.96 4.63
N SER A 143 -11.77 -0.32 4.92
CA SER A 143 -13.03 -0.66 4.27
C SER A 143 -12.99 -0.40 2.76
N SER A 144 -12.39 0.71 2.33
CA SER A 144 -12.27 1.07 0.92
C SER A 144 -11.36 0.09 0.15
N MET A 145 -10.19 -0.23 0.72
CA MET A 145 -9.21 -1.12 0.09
C MET A 145 -9.72 -2.57 0.03
N ALA A 146 -10.27 -3.09 1.12
CA ALA A 146 -10.82 -4.44 1.16
C ALA A 146 -12.00 -4.62 0.20
N SER A 147 -12.88 -3.62 0.13
CA SER A 147 -14.01 -3.59 -0.80
C SER A 147 -13.56 -3.60 -2.26
N SER A 148 -12.53 -2.82 -2.59
CA SER A 148 -11.96 -2.76 -3.94
C SER A 148 -11.36 -4.10 -4.39
N VAL A 149 -10.61 -4.79 -3.52
CA VAL A 149 -10.07 -6.14 -3.81
C VAL A 149 -11.19 -7.13 -4.11
N LYS A 150 -12.24 -7.13 -3.28
CA LYS A 150 -13.39 -8.04 -3.47
C LYS A 150 -14.14 -7.81 -4.78
N SER A 151 -14.25 -6.55 -5.20
CA SER A 151 -15.04 -6.20 -6.40
C SER A 151 -14.32 -6.47 -7.69
N ASN A 152 -13.03 -6.22 -7.72
CA ASN A 152 -12.23 -6.24 -8.95
C ASN A 152 -11.35 -7.48 -9.05
N GLY A 153 -11.11 -8.19 -7.94
CA GLY A 153 -10.10 -9.25 -7.82
C GLY A 153 -8.67 -8.71 -7.96
N GLY A 154 -7.69 -9.59 -7.79
CA GLY A 154 -6.28 -9.25 -8.03
C GLY A 154 -5.69 -8.30 -7.00
N ILE A 155 -5.06 -7.23 -7.49
CA ILE A 155 -4.34 -6.23 -6.68
C ILE A 155 -5.06 -4.89 -6.78
N THR A 156 -5.23 -4.21 -5.65
CA THR A 156 -5.69 -2.82 -5.59
C THR A 156 -4.55 -1.93 -5.14
N ILE A 157 -4.27 -0.90 -5.90
CA ILE A 157 -3.31 0.15 -5.57
C ILE A 157 -4.10 1.41 -5.25
N GLY A 158 -3.95 1.92 -4.03
CA GLY A 158 -4.57 3.16 -3.62
C GLY A 158 -3.73 4.38 -4.00
N PHE A 159 -4.37 5.54 -3.95
CA PHE A 159 -3.69 6.81 -4.11
C PHE A 159 -3.12 7.27 -2.77
N SER A 160 -1.88 7.75 -2.76
CA SER A 160 -1.25 8.40 -1.61
C SER A 160 -0.95 9.86 -1.93
N LYS A 161 -1.05 10.72 -0.93
CA LYS A 161 -0.75 12.14 -1.02
C LYS A 161 0.51 12.44 -0.20
N ILE A 162 1.44 13.17 -0.76
CA ILE A 162 2.58 13.71 0.00
C ILE A 162 2.06 14.84 0.91
N ALA A 163 2.35 14.73 2.20
CA ALA A 163 2.06 15.77 3.17
C ALA A 163 3.12 16.86 3.10
N GLY A 164 2.71 18.12 3.33
CA GLY A 164 3.59 19.28 3.33
C GLY A 164 3.09 20.39 2.40
N GLU A 165 3.53 21.61 2.69
CA GLU A 165 3.10 22.81 1.99
C GLU A 165 4.28 23.59 1.37
N SER A 166 5.51 23.11 1.57
CA SER A 166 6.68 23.74 0.97
C SER A 166 6.65 23.60 -0.57
N PHE A 167 7.41 24.46 -1.25
CA PHE A 167 7.55 24.35 -2.72
C PHE A 167 8.08 22.99 -3.15
N PHE A 168 8.98 22.41 -2.36
CA PHE A 168 9.55 21.10 -2.64
C PHE A 168 8.52 19.98 -2.47
N ASP A 169 7.68 20.05 -1.43
CA ASP A 169 6.59 19.08 -1.20
C ASP A 169 5.57 19.12 -2.34
N GLN A 170 5.22 20.31 -2.81
CA GLN A 170 4.32 20.49 -3.95
C GLN A 170 4.92 19.92 -5.25
N TYR A 171 6.21 20.12 -5.48
CA TYR A 171 6.92 19.53 -6.61
C TYR A 171 6.90 18.00 -6.55
N GLN A 172 7.26 17.42 -5.40
CA GLN A 172 7.20 15.97 -5.18
C GLN A 172 5.78 15.43 -5.35
N MET A 173 4.76 16.19 -4.89
CA MET A 173 3.36 15.79 -5.05
C MET A 173 2.93 15.70 -6.52
N ILE A 174 3.36 16.66 -7.35
CA ILE A 174 3.06 16.66 -8.80
C ILE A 174 3.76 15.48 -9.48
N ASP A 175 5.03 15.22 -9.15
CA ASP A 175 5.80 14.09 -9.69
C ASP A 175 5.13 12.75 -9.31
N PHE A 176 4.80 12.57 -8.05
CA PHE A 176 4.13 11.37 -7.56
C PHE A 176 2.73 11.18 -8.16
N LEU A 177 1.97 12.27 -8.29
CA LEU A 177 0.66 12.26 -8.95
C LEU A 177 0.77 11.85 -10.42
N SER A 178 1.80 12.34 -11.12
CA SER A 178 2.05 12.01 -12.53
C SER A 178 2.33 10.53 -12.74
N ILE A 179 3.17 9.93 -11.88
CA ILE A 179 3.47 8.50 -11.89
C ILE A 179 2.20 7.67 -11.57
N THR A 180 1.45 8.09 -10.55
CA THR A 180 0.21 7.40 -10.14
C THR A 180 -0.85 7.49 -11.23
N ALA A 181 -1.01 8.65 -11.88
CA ALA A 181 -1.94 8.82 -12.99
C ALA A 181 -1.55 7.97 -14.21
N ALA A 182 -0.25 7.88 -14.52
CA ALA A 182 0.25 7.00 -15.58
C ALA A 182 -0.06 5.53 -15.26
N ASN A 183 0.23 5.06 -14.04
CA ASN A 183 -0.09 3.70 -13.60
C ASN A 183 -1.60 3.41 -13.70
N ALA A 184 -2.45 4.33 -13.24
CA ALA A 184 -3.89 4.21 -13.35
C ALA A 184 -4.35 4.19 -14.83
N GLY A 185 -3.81 5.08 -15.67
CA GLY A 185 -4.12 5.10 -17.10
C GLY A 185 -3.77 3.80 -17.81
N PHE A 186 -2.56 3.26 -17.57
CA PHE A 186 -2.18 1.95 -18.08
C PHE A 186 -3.05 0.82 -17.52
N GLY A 187 -3.38 0.88 -16.23
CA GLY A 187 -4.29 -0.07 -15.59
C GLY A 187 -5.67 -0.13 -16.25
N GLY A 188 -6.21 1.00 -16.72
CA GLY A 188 -7.45 1.05 -17.51
C GLY A 188 -7.38 0.27 -18.84
N TRP A 189 -6.19 0.10 -19.38
CA TRP A 189 -5.90 -0.74 -20.54
C TRP A 189 -5.47 -2.16 -20.17
N LYS A 190 -5.53 -2.52 -18.86
CA LYS A 190 -5.07 -3.82 -18.32
C LYS A 190 -3.57 -4.06 -18.50
N VAL A 191 -2.79 -2.99 -18.58
CA VAL A 191 -1.33 -3.03 -18.62
C VAL A 191 -0.83 -2.64 -17.22
N PHE A 192 -0.23 -3.58 -16.50
CA PHE A 192 0.26 -3.38 -15.13
C PHE A 192 1.78 -3.49 -15.14
N TRP A 193 2.48 -2.44 -14.76
CA TRP A 193 3.93 -2.37 -14.78
C TRP A 193 4.56 -1.89 -13.47
N SER A 194 3.80 -1.18 -12.63
CA SER A 194 4.28 -0.67 -11.35
C SER A 194 3.14 -0.51 -10.36
N GLY A 195 3.47 -0.51 -9.08
CA GLY A 195 2.57 -0.23 -7.97
C GLY A 195 3.35 0.17 -6.72
N SER A 196 2.80 1.07 -5.92
CA SER A 196 3.43 1.48 -4.67
C SER A 196 3.00 0.57 -3.53
N GLY A 197 3.97 0.01 -2.80
CA GLY A 197 3.74 -0.82 -1.62
C GLY A 197 3.15 -0.07 -0.42
N GLN A 198 3.20 1.27 -0.43
CA GLN A 198 2.70 2.12 0.66
C GLN A 198 1.16 2.21 0.73
N ASN A 199 0.45 1.79 -0.33
CA ASN A 199 -1.00 1.76 -0.36
C ASN A 199 -1.47 0.66 -1.30
N LEU A 200 -1.30 -0.58 -0.87
CA LEU A 200 -1.49 -1.79 -1.67
C LEU A 200 -2.37 -2.78 -0.94
N SER A 201 -3.27 -3.45 -1.65
CA SER A 201 -4.04 -4.57 -1.11
C SER A 201 -4.25 -5.66 -2.14
N TYR A 202 -4.36 -6.90 -1.65
CA TYR A 202 -4.58 -8.09 -2.46
C TYR A 202 -5.11 -9.26 -1.61
N GLU A 203 -5.69 -10.26 -2.26
CA GLU A 203 -6.04 -11.51 -1.59
C GLU A 203 -4.77 -12.30 -1.24
N LYS A 204 -4.66 -12.73 0.01
CA LYS A 204 -3.50 -13.49 0.52
C LYS A 204 -3.18 -14.72 -0.34
N LYS A 205 -4.23 -15.44 -0.78
CA LYS A 205 -4.06 -16.62 -1.65
C LYS A 205 -3.24 -16.34 -2.92
N ASN A 206 -3.33 -15.10 -3.48
CA ASN A 206 -2.58 -14.74 -4.69
C ASN A 206 -1.08 -14.58 -4.39
N PHE A 207 -0.74 -14.08 -3.21
CA PHE A 207 0.64 -14.01 -2.74
C PHE A 207 1.24 -15.41 -2.51
N ASP A 208 0.45 -16.29 -1.91
CA ASP A 208 0.85 -17.68 -1.64
C ASP A 208 1.06 -18.46 -2.96
N LEU A 209 0.21 -18.24 -3.99
CA LEU A 209 0.33 -18.87 -5.30
C LEU A 209 1.64 -18.56 -6.04
N ILE A 210 2.20 -17.36 -5.84
CA ILE A 210 3.47 -16.94 -6.46
C ILE A 210 4.67 -17.18 -5.56
N ASN A 211 4.50 -17.87 -4.43
CA ASN A 211 5.53 -18.13 -3.41
C ASN A 211 6.15 -16.87 -2.80
N GLY A 212 5.39 -15.79 -2.72
CA GLY A 212 5.79 -14.55 -2.06
C GLY A 212 6.73 -13.67 -2.88
N PHE A 213 7.66 -13.01 -2.18
CA PHE A 213 8.70 -12.21 -2.82
C PHE A 213 9.89 -13.12 -3.18
N THR A 214 9.90 -13.64 -4.38
CA THR A 214 11.03 -14.40 -4.95
C THR A 214 11.99 -13.49 -5.71
#